data_ea4894094d6bf966652d5289c02df02b
#
_entry.id   ea4894094d6bf966652d5289c02df02b
#
_cell.length_a   1.000
_cell.length_b   1.000
_cell.length_c   1.000
_cell.angle_alpha   90.00
_cell.angle_beta   90.00
_cell.angle_gamma   90.00
#
_symmetry.space_group_name_H-M   'P 1'
#
loop_
_entity.id
_entity.type
_entity.pdbx_description
1 polymer ?
#
loop_
_entity_poly.entity_id
_entity_poly.type
_entity_poly.pdbx_seq_one_letter_code
_entity_poly.pdbx_strand_id
1 'polypeptide(L)'
;MENFYDENPIHQLAQSLSGGAFGRGLPDDLTSHPDVAALFRELLREGTIEAKSEEAENENEAIRMCHSSGWIHSDQDKGATRYAFPSPLHAACVSWRLSPTNEMPNFTLLFDLTLDVISKFKPSQLRLPIRRVGHSSAENLPEAQYQDEFYRSLFSVTFGNVRVSPEFASARRALVAGRVDFFIPVKKWGVEITRDGGKLTEYSSRFAEPGAYGAWLKSGDMADYILLDCRTSIPRKARPGNNISFLTN
;
A
#
# COMPACT_ATOMS: atom_id res chain seq x y z
N MET A 1 -22.30 -18.65 -10.88
CA MET A 1 -21.95 -17.59 -9.92
C MET A 1 -20.70 -16.94 -10.47
N GLU A 2 -20.90 -15.85 -11.23
CA GLU A 2 -19.81 -15.13 -11.88
C GLU A 2 -18.96 -14.46 -10.80
N ASN A 3 -17.65 -14.61 -10.93
CA ASN A 3 -16.67 -14.07 -10.02
C ASN A 3 -16.63 -12.54 -10.15
N PHE A 4 -17.27 -11.83 -9.25
CA PHE A 4 -17.22 -10.36 -9.13
C PHE A 4 -15.79 -9.79 -8.96
N TYR A 5 -14.79 -10.66 -8.80
CA TYR A 5 -13.38 -10.29 -8.68
C TYR A 5 -12.63 -10.25 -10.02
N ASP A 6 -13.20 -10.76 -11.12
CA ASP A 6 -12.56 -10.72 -12.44
C ASP A 6 -12.79 -9.41 -13.19
N GLU A 7 -13.71 -8.57 -12.73
CA GLU A 7 -13.99 -7.25 -13.32
C GLU A 7 -13.37 -6.12 -12.48
N ASN A 8 -12.07 -6.17 -12.24
CA ASN A 8 -11.38 -5.01 -11.68
C ASN A 8 -11.27 -3.93 -12.77
N PRO A 9 -11.92 -2.76 -12.63
CA PRO A 9 -11.86 -1.68 -13.63
C PRO A 9 -10.44 -1.27 -14.00
N ILE A 10 -9.50 -1.38 -13.05
CA ILE A 10 -8.08 -1.09 -13.29
C ILE A 10 -7.46 -2.14 -14.20
N HIS A 11 -7.84 -3.41 -14.06
CA HIS A 11 -7.38 -4.50 -14.94
C HIS A 11 -7.85 -4.29 -16.37
N GLN A 12 -9.13 -4.01 -16.56
CA GLN A 12 -9.71 -3.73 -17.88
C GLN A 12 -9.10 -2.47 -18.50
N LEU A 13 -8.91 -1.42 -17.69
CA LEU A 13 -8.26 -0.19 -18.13
C LEU A 13 -6.80 -0.45 -18.53
N ALA A 14 -6.01 -1.14 -17.70
CA ALA A 14 -4.62 -1.46 -17.99
C ALA A 14 -4.48 -2.35 -19.22
N GLN A 15 -5.39 -3.31 -19.42
CA GLN A 15 -5.43 -4.18 -20.60
C GLN A 15 -5.78 -3.38 -21.86
N SER A 16 -6.77 -2.50 -21.78
CA SER A 16 -7.16 -1.61 -22.88
C SER A 16 -6.04 -0.63 -23.26
N LEU A 17 -5.35 -0.08 -22.26
CA LEU A 17 -4.22 0.82 -22.48
C LEU A 17 -3.00 0.09 -23.06
N SER A 18 -2.77 -1.16 -22.67
CA SER A 18 -1.64 -1.96 -23.17
C SER A 18 -1.71 -2.25 -24.66
N GLY A 19 -2.90 -2.42 -25.20
CA GLY A 19 -3.12 -2.66 -26.63
C GLY A 19 -3.02 -1.43 -27.53
N GLY A 20 -2.94 -0.23 -26.94
CA GLY A 20 -2.97 1.05 -27.65
C GLY A 20 -1.62 1.77 -27.75
N ALA A 21 -1.68 3.02 -28.18
CA ALA A 21 -0.52 3.92 -28.25
C ALA A 21 0.15 4.11 -26.89
N PHE A 22 -0.59 4.04 -25.80
CA PHE A 22 -0.09 4.16 -24.43
C PHE A 22 0.86 3.01 -24.04
N GLY A 23 0.57 1.77 -24.44
CA GLY A 23 1.42 0.59 -24.15
C GLY A 23 2.66 0.49 -25.02
N ARG A 24 2.82 1.39 -26.01
CA ARG A 24 3.93 1.33 -26.97
C ARG A 24 5.28 1.46 -26.27
N GLY A 25 6.18 0.52 -26.55
CA GLY A 25 7.54 0.50 -25.99
C GLY A 25 7.67 -0.12 -24.60
N LEU A 26 6.56 -0.48 -23.93
CA LEU A 26 6.62 -1.30 -22.72
C LEU A 26 6.74 -2.78 -23.13
N PRO A 27 7.73 -3.54 -22.62
CA PRO A 27 7.80 -4.96 -22.87
C PRO A 27 6.51 -5.68 -22.46
N ASP A 28 6.03 -6.61 -23.29
CA ASP A 28 4.82 -7.39 -22.99
C ASP A 28 5.01 -8.23 -21.73
N ASP A 29 6.22 -8.71 -21.52
CA ASP A 29 6.63 -9.46 -20.34
C ASP A 29 7.82 -8.77 -19.64
N LEU A 30 7.54 -8.12 -18.52
CA LEU A 30 8.57 -7.49 -17.69
C LEU A 30 9.45 -8.51 -16.94
N THR A 31 9.03 -9.78 -16.86
CA THR A 31 9.85 -10.83 -16.22
C THR A 31 11.05 -11.21 -17.08
N SER A 32 10.95 -11.05 -18.40
CA SER A 32 12.05 -11.25 -19.33
C SER A 32 13.06 -10.09 -19.37
N HIS A 33 12.73 -8.96 -18.72
CA HIS A 33 13.57 -7.76 -18.62
C HIS A 33 13.82 -7.39 -17.15
N PRO A 34 14.62 -8.16 -16.40
CA PRO A 34 14.80 -7.99 -14.95
C PRO A 34 15.33 -6.60 -14.56
N ASP A 35 16.21 -6.01 -15.38
CA ASP A 35 16.78 -4.69 -15.11
C ASP A 35 15.73 -3.59 -15.25
N VAL A 36 14.85 -3.67 -16.26
CA VAL A 36 13.71 -2.76 -16.43
C VAL A 36 12.71 -2.92 -15.29
N ALA A 37 12.42 -4.15 -14.90
CA ALA A 37 11.55 -4.44 -13.78
C ALA A 37 12.12 -3.91 -12.46
N ALA A 38 13.44 -3.99 -12.25
CA ALA A 38 14.12 -3.43 -11.08
C ALA A 38 14.04 -1.89 -11.06
N LEU A 39 14.33 -1.23 -12.19
CA LEU A 39 14.20 0.21 -12.38
C LEU A 39 12.79 0.69 -12.06
N PHE A 40 11.77 0.03 -12.59
CA PHE A 40 10.38 0.40 -12.34
C PHE A 40 9.96 0.19 -10.88
N ARG A 41 10.43 -0.88 -10.21
CA ARG A 41 10.17 -1.08 -8.77
C ARG A 41 10.79 0.02 -7.93
N GLU A 42 11.99 0.45 -8.28
CA GLU A 42 12.67 1.56 -7.61
C GLU A 42 11.92 2.88 -7.81
N LEU A 43 11.49 3.19 -9.03
CA LEU A 43 10.66 4.36 -9.33
C LEU A 43 9.31 4.35 -8.60
N LEU A 44 8.66 3.20 -8.50
CA LEU A 44 7.41 3.05 -7.73
C LEU A 44 7.62 3.28 -6.23
N ARG A 45 8.79 2.91 -5.70
CA ARG A 45 9.13 3.05 -4.29
C ARG A 45 9.55 4.46 -3.92
N GLU A 46 10.43 5.08 -4.72
CA GLU A 46 11.07 6.35 -4.40
C GLU A 46 10.39 7.56 -5.06
N GLY A 47 9.59 7.31 -6.11
CA GLY A 47 8.98 8.35 -6.93
C GLY A 47 9.91 8.91 -8.00
N THR A 48 11.19 9.07 -7.69
CA THR A 48 12.23 9.56 -8.59
C THR A 48 13.55 8.82 -8.37
N ILE A 49 14.35 8.71 -9.44
CA ILE A 49 15.72 8.18 -9.40
C ILE A 49 16.66 9.25 -9.89
N GLU A 50 17.78 9.46 -9.22
CA GLU A 50 18.83 10.40 -9.64
C GLU A 50 19.93 9.64 -10.37
N ALA A 51 20.26 10.08 -11.60
CA ALA A 51 21.48 9.69 -12.28
C ALA A 51 22.63 10.60 -11.83
N LYS A 52 23.72 10.01 -11.37
CA LYS A 52 24.85 10.75 -10.81
C LYS A 52 25.72 11.47 -11.86
N SER A 53 25.52 11.25 -13.14
CA SER A 53 26.16 11.97 -14.24
C SER A 53 25.52 11.63 -15.59
N GLU A 54 25.76 12.46 -16.63
CA GLU A 54 25.37 12.15 -18.03
C GLU A 54 26.03 10.85 -18.54
N GLU A 55 27.15 10.44 -17.96
CA GLU A 55 27.81 9.15 -18.26
C GLU A 55 26.97 7.96 -17.77
N ALA A 56 26.17 8.12 -16.71
CA ALA A 56 25.31 7.05 -16.20
C ALA A 56 24.12 6.73 -17.13
N GLU A 57 23.66 7.68 -17.94
CA GLU A 57 22.65 7.43 -18.97
C GLU A 57 23.14 6.46 -20.03
N ASN A 58 24.40 6.57 -20.42
CA ASN A 58 24.99 5.70 -21.44
C ASN A 58 25.33 4.30 -20.89
N GLU A 59 25.49 4.14 -19.58
CA GLU A 59 25.81 2.87 -18.95
C GLU A 59 24.58 2.05 -18.55
N ASN A 60 23.43 2.70 -18.25
CA ASN A 60 22.22 1.98 -17.84
C ASN A 60 21.25 1.80 -19.02
N GLU A 61 21.34 0.65 -19.68
CA GLU A 61 20.50 0.30 -20.83
C GLU A 61 18.99 0.30 -20.49
N ALA A 62 18.61 -0.06 -19.27
CA ALA A 62 17.21 -0.02 -18.83
C ALA A 62 16.67 1.41 -18.79
N ILE A 63 17.45 2.37 -18.26
CA ILE A 63 17.07 3.80 -18.26
C ILE A 63 16.93 4.29 -19.70
N ARG A 64 17.92 4.03 -20.56
CA ARG A 64 17.92 4.44 -21.95
C ARG A 64 16.71 3.87 -22.70
N MET A 65 16.41 2.60 -22.54
CA MET A 65 15.27 1.95 -23.17
C MET A 65 13.94 2.54 -22.70
N CYS A 66 13.75 2.71 -21.40
CA CYS A 66 12.51 3.26 -20.84
C CYS A 66 12.33 4.74 -21.19
N HIS A 67 13.41 5.53 -21.22
CA HIS A 67 13.37 6.95 -21.61
C HIS A 67 13.05 7.12 -23.10
N SER A 68 13.74 6.39 -23.99
CA SER A 68 13.47 6.43 -25.43
C SER A 68 12.07 5.94 -25.79
N SER A 69 11.49 5.06 -25.01
CA SER A 69 10.14 4.56 -25.17
C SER A 69 9.06 5.44 -24.52
N GLY A 70 9.45 6.51 -23.82
CA GLY A 70 8.52 7.43 -23.15
C GLY A 70 7.90 6.91 -21.86
N TRP A 71 8.45 5.84 -21.26
CA TRP A 71 7.97 5.28 -20.00
C TRP A 71 8.54 5.95 -18.77
N ILE A 72 9.63 6.68 -18.92
CA ILE A 72 10.16 7.59 -17.93
C ILE A 72 10.50 8.92 -18.58
N HIS A 73 10.42 10.00 -17.82
CA HIS A 73 10.89 11.33 -18.18
C HIS A 73 12.11 11.69 -17.37
N SER A 74 13.00 12.49 -17.97
CA SER A 74 14.09 13.14 -17.28
C SER A 74 13.77 14.59 -16.97
N ASP A 75 14.19 15.06 -15.81
CA ASP A 75 14.19 16.46 -15.40
C ASP A 75 15.55 16.83 -14.82
N GLN A 76 15.96 18.09 -15.00
CA GLN A 76 17.23 18.62 -14.48
C GLN A 76 16.96 19.40 -13.20
N ASP A 77 17.44 18.91 -12.06
CA ASP A 77 17.40 19.63 -10.79
C ASP A 77 18.81 19.79 -10.24
N LYS A 78 19.27 21.04 -10.12
CA LYS A 78 20.59 21.41 -9.53
C LYS A 78 21.79 20.66 -10.11
N GLY A 79 21.74 20.34 -11.42
CA GLY A 79 22.80 19.65 -12.12
C GLY A 79 22.79 18.12 -12.00
N ALA A 80 21.76 17.55 -11.38
CA ALA A 80 21.49 16.12 -11.41
C ALA A 80 20.32 15.82 -12.35
N THR A 81 20.43 14.75 -13.14
CA THR A 81 19.32 14.26 -13.96
C THR A 81 18.44 13.36 -13.11
N ARG A 82 17.17 13.69 -12.98
CA ARG A 82 16.16 12.89 -12.29
C ARG A 82 15.23 12.23 -13.28
N TYR A 83 14.93 10.98 -13.05
CA TYR A 83 13.94 10.22 -13.80
C TYR A 83 12.69 9.96 -12.96
N ALA A 84 11.52 10.07 -13.59
CA ALA A 84 10.21 9.80 -12.98
C ALA A 84 9.26 9.19 -14.01
N PHE A 85 8.15 8.61 -13.55
CA PHE A 85 7.06 8.27 -14.46
C PHE A 85 6.42 9.53 -15.04
N PRO A 86 6.04 9.53 -16.35
CA PRO A 86 5.42 10.70 -17.00
C PRO A 86 4.09 11.11 -16.37
N SER A 87 3.40 10.19 -15.76
CA SER A 87 2.13 10.44 -15.06
C SER A 87 1.82 9.34 -14.05
N PRO A 88 0.89 9.61 -13.09
CA PRO A 88 0.37 8.58 -12.20
C PRO A 88 -0.24 7.37 -12.92
N LEU A 89 -0.77 7.56 -14.13
CA LEU A 89 -1.33 6.47 -14.92
C LEU A 89 -0.25 5.50 -15.41
N HIS A 90 0.94 6.00 -15.81
CA HIS A 90 2.09 5.16 -16.17
C HIS A 90 2.56 4.35 -14.96
N ALA A 91 2.68 4.99 -13.80
CA ALA A 91 3.04 4.32 -12.56
C ALA A 91 2.03 3.22 -12.20
N ALA A 92 0.73 3.50 -12.30
CA ALA A 92 -0.33 2.53 -12.02
C ALA A 92 -0.31 1.34 -13.01
N CYS A 93 -0.09 1.59 -14.31
CA CYS A 93 0.01 0.55 -15.33
C CYS A 93 1.22 -0.36 -15.08
N VAL A 94 2.39 0.22 -14.79
CA VAL A 94 3.61 -0.52 -14.48
C VAL A 94 3.44 -1.32 -13.17
N SER A 95 2.88 -0.71 -12.13
CA SER A 95 2.58 -1.39 -10.87
C SER A 95 1.69 -2.61 -11.10
N TRP A 96 0.66 -2.47 -11.92
CA TRP A 96 -0.21 -3.58 -12.27
C TRP A 96 0.54 -4.67 -13.05
N ARG A 97 1.38 -4.32 -14.03
CA ARG A 97 2.16 -5.29 -14.81
C ARG A 97 3.24 -6.00 -14.00
N LEU A 98 3.85 -5.31 -13.02
CA LEU A 98 4.81 -5.89 -12.10
C LEU A 98 4.17 -6.76 -11.00
N SER A 99 2.85 -6.74 -10.90
CA SER A 99 2.08 -7.54 -9.93
C SER A 99 1.36 -8.73 -10.61
N PRO A 100 2.05 -9.57 -11.39
CA PRO A 100 1.36 -10.60 -12.16
C PRO A 100 0.74 -11.69 -11.29
N THR A 101 1.19 -11.88 -10.06
CA THR A 101 0.88 -13.09 -9.30
C THR A 101 0.17 -12.88 -7.97
N ASN A 102 -0.06 -11.67 -7.48
CA ASN A 102 -0.52 -11.46 -6.09
C ASN A 102 0.34 -12.24 -5.06
N GLU A 103 1.56 -12.60 -5.42
CA GLU A 103 2.46 -13.32 -4.54
C GLU A 103 2.95 -12.38 -3.45
N MET A 104 2.52 -12.69 -2.25
CA MET A 104 2.97 -11.98 -1.08
C MET A 104 4.43 -12.35 -0.81
N PRO A 105 5.37 -11.38 -0.67
CA PRO A 105 6.70 -11.70 -0.19
C PRO A 105 6.54 -12.53 1.09
N ASN A 106 7.35 -13.54 1.28
CA ASN A 106 7.42 -14.62 2.28
C ASN A 106 6.82 -14.40 3.70
N PHE A 107 5.74 -13.63 3.83
CA PHE A 107 5.02 -13.49 5.08
C PHE A 107 4.01 -14.62 5.26
N THR A 108 4.24 -15.44 6.27
CA THR A 108 3.33 -16.51 6.69
C THR A 108 2.34 -16.01 7.73
N LEU A 109 2.70 -15.00 8.51
CA LEU A 109 1.90 -14.41 9.57
C LEU A 109 1.60 -12.93 9.29
N LEU A 110 0.37 -12.53 9.53
CA LEU A 110 -0.04 -11.13 9.46
C LEU A 110 0.71 -10.27 10.48
N PHE A 111 1.06 -10.85 11.64
CA PHE A 111 1.84 -10.19 12.67
C PHE A 111 3.21 -9.73 12.14
N ASP A 112 3.96 -10.61 11.48
CA ASP A 112 5.29 -10.32 10.95
C ASP A 112 5.23 -9.24 9.86
N LEU A 113 4.26 -9.36 8.94
CA LEU A 113 4.00 -8.32 7.95
C LEU A 113 3.74 -6.95 8.63
N THR A 114 2.90 -6.94 9.67
CA THR A 114 2.54 -5.69 10.35
C THR A 114 3.75 -5.07 11.05
N LEU A 115 4.63 -5.87 11.66
CA LEU A 115 5.87 -5.38 12.26
C LEU A 115 6.80 -4.77 11.20
N ASP A 116 6.97 -5.43 10.06
CA ASP A 116 7.79 -4.91 8.97
C ASP A 116 7.22 -3.59 8.42
N VAL A 117 5.90 -3.51 8.26
CA VAL A 117 5.21 -2.29 7.84
C VAL A 117 5.46 -1.15 8.84
N ILE A 118 5.30 -1.40 10.14
CA ILE A 118 5.55 -0.41 11.19
C ILE A 118 7.02 0.04 11.19
N SER A 119 7.97 -0.87 10.93
CA SER A 119 9.39 -0.54 10.85
C SER A 119 9.73 0.47 9.75
N LYS A 120 8.85 0.60 8.73
CA LYS A 120 8.98 1.54 7.61
C LYS A 120 8.23 2.87 7.82
N PHE A 121 7.59 3.05 8.96
CA PHE A 121 6.94 4.31 9.29
C PHE A 121 7.96 5.44 9.33
N LYS A 122 7.64 6.56 8.67
CA LYS A 122 8.48 7.76 8.66
C LYS A 122 8.01 8.70 9.77
N PRO A 123 8.84 8.97 10.80
CA PRO A 123 8.46 9.89 11.88
C PRO A 123 8.06 11.27 11.38
N SER A 124 8.61 11.71 10.25
CA SER A 124 8.26 12.99 9.63
C SER A 124 6.79 13.05 9.15
N GLN A 125 6.21 11.92 8.78
CA GLN A 125 4.82 11.81 8.36
C GLN A 125 3.84 11.75 9.56
N LEU A 126 4.35 11.37 10.72
CA LEU A 126 3.58 11.22 11.97
C LEU A 126 3.80 12.39 12.94
N ARG A 127 4.36 13.51 12.47
CA ARG A 127 4.50 14.73 13.25
C ARG A 127 3.27 15.59 13.15
N LEU A 128 2.87 16.20 14.26
CA LEU A 128 1.85 17.23 14.25
C LEU A 128 2.29 18.39 13.34
N PRO A 129 1.41 18.91 12.48
CA PRO A 129 1.74 20.06 11.67
C PRO A 129 2.06 21.26 12.56
N ILE A 130 3.16 21.96 12.24
CA ILE A 130 3.63 23.13 12.99
C ILE A 130 2.61 24.29 12.93
N ARG A 131 1.75 24.29 11.93
CA ARG A 131 0.74 25.34 11.72
C ARG A 131 -0.65 24.70 11.72
N ARG A 132 -1.43 25.02 12.73
CA ARG A 132 -2.84 24.63 12.83
C ARG A 132 -3.65 25.49 11.86
N VAL A 133 -4.36 24.87 10.94
CA VAL A 133 -5.34 25.53 10.08
C VAL A 133 -6.72 25.21 10.66
N GLY A 134 -7.33 26.21 11.32
CA GLY A 134 -8.68 26.11 11.89
C GLY A 134 -8.74 26.04 13.42
N HIS A 135 -9.96 26.18 13.96
CA HIS A 135 -10.24 26.24 15.41
C HIS A 135 -10.29 24.87 16.11
N SER A 136 -9.95 23.77 15.48
CA SER A 136 -9.96 22.48 16.16
C SER A 136 -8.68 22.32 17.00
N SER A 137 -8.87 22.18 18.30
CA SER A 137 -7.83 21.98 19.32
C SER A 137 -7.33 20.53 19.38
N ALA A 138 -7.31 19.78 18.28
CA ALA A 138 -6.82 18.41 18.28
C ALA A 138 -5.30 18.40 18.54
N GLU A 139 -4.91 18.08 19.76
CA GLU A 139 -3.50 17.94 20.16
C GLU A 139 -2.84 16.69 19.60
N ASN A 140 -3.61 15.81 18.96
CA ASN A 140 -3.17 14.51 18.47
C ASN A 140 -3.35 14.38 16.96
N LEU A 141 -2.51 13.56 16.32
CA LEU A 141 -2.63 13.22 14.92
C LEU A 141 -3.99 12.55 14.64
N PRO A 142 -4.66 12.88 13.52
CA PRO A 142 -5.87 12.17 13.11
C PRO A 142 -5.54 10.70 12.79
N GLU A 143 -6.50 9.81 13.05
CA GLU A 143 -6.37 8.37 12.74
C GLU A 143 -6.02 8.13 11.27
N ALA A 144 -6.62 8.90 10.36
CA ALA A 144 -6.34 8.83 8.92
C ALA A 144 -4.85 8.99 8.58
N GLN A 145 -4.08 9.75 9.36
CA GLN A 145 -2.65 9.93 9.11
C GLN A 145 -1.85 8.65 9.39
N TYR A 146 -2.27 7.86 10.37
CA TYR A 146 -1.70 6.53 10.61
C TYR A 146 -2.13 5.53 9.53
N GLN A 147 -3.35 5.63 9.03
CA GLN A 147 -3.84 4.81 7.92
C GLN A 147 -3.05 5.11 6.63
N ASP A 148 -2.83 6.38 6.30
CA ASP A 148 -2.03 6.79 5.14
C ASP A 148 -0.59 6.27 5.24
N GLU A 149 0.04 6.41 6.40
CA GLU A 149 1.41 5.95 6.62
C GLU A 149 1.51 4.42 6.61
N PHE A 150 0.51 3.72 7.15
CA PHE A 150 0.43 2.27 7.06
C PHE A 150 0.31 1.82 5.59
N TYR A 151 -0.58 2.43 4.81
CA TYR A 151 -0.76 2.10 3.40
C TYR A 151 0.52 2.32 2.59
N ARG A 152 1.18 3.47 2.77
CA ARG A 152 2.47 3.78 2.14
C ARG A 152 3.53 2.75 2.48
N SER A 153 3.63 2.40 3.77
CA SER A 153 4.63 1.46 4.27
C SER A 153 4.35 0.03 3.81
N LEU A 154 3.08 -0.38 3.80
CA LEU A 154 2.65 -1.68 3.27
C LEU A 154 3.01 -1.82 1.79
N PHE A 155 2.75 -0.77 0.99
CA PHE A 155 3.16 -0.74 -0.41
C PHE A 155 4.68 -0.91 -0.56
N SER A 156 5.47 -0.22 0.27
CA SER A 156 6.94 -0.35 0.27
C SER A 156 7.42 -1.76 0.64
N VAL A 157 6.86 -2.35 1.70
CA VAL A 157 7.23 -3.70 2.19
C VAL A 157 6.86 -4.78 1.18
N THR A 158 5.74 -4.62 0.48
CA THR A 158 5.25 -5.58 -0.51
C THR A 158 5.74 -5.29 -1.93
N PHE A 159 6.55 -4.25 -2.11
CA PHE A 159 7.04 -3.78 -3.42
C PHE A 159 5.89 -3.49 -4.41
N GLY A 160 4.72 -3.11 -3.92
CA GLY A 160 3.52 -2.92 -4.73
C GLY A 160 2.91 -4.21 -5.30
N ASN A 161 3.44 -5.38 -4.96
CA ASN A 161 3.02 -6.66 -5.53
C ASN A 161 1.74 -7.23 -4.90
N VAL A 162 1.24 -6.61 -3.83
CA VAL A 162 0.07 -7.09 -3.10
C VAL A 162 -1.09 -6.13 -3.28
N ARG A 163 -2.22 -6.67 -3.71
CA ARG A 163 -3.47 -5.89 -3.72
C ARG A 163 -3.95 -5.66 -2.30
N VAL A 164 -4.27 -4.43 -2.00
CA VAL A 164 -4.86 -4.02 -0.74
C VAL A 164 -6.14 -3.26 -1.04
N SER A 165 -7.22 -3.63 -0.37
CA SER A 165 -8.51 -2.91 -0.47
C SER A 165 -8.65 -2.02 0.77
N PRO A 166 -8.45 -0.70 0.66
CA PRO A 166 -8.77 0.22 1.75
C PRO A 166 -10.28 0.24 1.97
N GLU A 167 -10.69 0.49 3.20
CA GLU A 167 -12.10 0.66 3.56
C GLU A 167 -12.99 -0.51 3.06
N PHE A 168 -12.47 -1.74 3.18
CA PHE A 168 -13.13 -2.91 2.61
C PHE A 168 -14.41 -3.27 3.36
N ALA A 169 -15.52 -3.39 2.61
CA ALA A 169 -16.78 -3.90 3.08
C ALA A 169 -17.17 -5.14 2.27
N SER A 170 -17.58 -6.21 2.93
CA SER A 170 -18.02 -7.41 2.23
C SER A 170 -19.43 -7.21 1.63
N ALA A 171 -19.53 -7.30 0.31
CA ALA A 171 -20.81 -7.20 -0.41
C ALA A 171 -21.77 -8.38 -0.14
N ARG A 172 -21.25 -9.52 0.35
CA ARG A 172 -22.04 -10.75 0.54
C ARG A 172 -23.04 -10.67 1.70
N ARG A 173 -22.90 -9.71 2.61
CA ARG A 173 -23.78 -9.57 3.78
C ARG A 173 -24.13 -8.11 4.03
N ALA A 174 -24.96 -7.57 3.15
CA ALA A 174 -25.48 -6.19 3.27
C ALA A 174 -26.20 -5.88 4.61
N LEU A 175 -26.49 -6.89 5.42
CA LEU A 175 -27.22 -6.74 6.68
C LEU A 175 -26.32 -6.40 7.89
N VAL A 176 -24.98 -6.55 7.77
CA VAL A 176 -24.05 -6.19 8.83
C VAL A 176 -23.06 -5.19 8.27
N ALA A 177 -23.33 -3.92 8.48
CA ALA A 177 -22.46 -2.83 8.05
C ALA A 177 -21.16 -2.86 8.89
N GLY A 178 -20.10 -3.40 8.29
CA GLY A 178 -18.76 -3.37 8.82
C GLY A 178 -17.78 -3.04 7.70
N ARG A 179 -16.79 -2.22 7.99
CA ARG A 179 -15.75 -1.81 7.06
C ARG A 179 -14.42 -1.84 7.78
N VAL A 180 -13.52 -2.71 7.33
CA VAL A 180 -12.17 -2.83 7.84
C VAL A 180 -11.25 -1.85 7.10
N ASP A 181 -10.33 -1.20 7.80
CA ASP A 181 -9.47 -0.17 7.20
C ASP A 181 -8.67 -0.70 6.01
N PHE A 182 -8.08 -1.89 6.15
CA PHE A 182 -7.35 -2.54 5.05
C PHE A 182 -7.67 -4.02 5.00
N PHE A 183 -7.88 -4.51 3.79
CA PHE A 183 -8.04 -5.94 3.53
C PHE A 183 -7.03 -6.39 2.46
N ILE A 184 -6.34 -7.51 2.72
CA ILE A 184 -5.37 -8.12 1.83
C ILE A 184 -5.98 -9.41 1.26
N PRO A 185 -6.58 -9.36 0.05
CA PRO A 185 -7.41 -10.45 -0.47
C PRO A 185 -6.67 -11.78 -0.63
N VAL A 186 -5.40 -11.73 -1.09
CA VAL A 186 -4.59 -12.95 -1.34
C VAL A 186 -4.40 -13.81 -0.10
N LYS A 187 -4.35 -13.21 1.07
CA LYS A 187 -4.22 -13.88 2.38
C LYS A 187 -5.52 -13.86 3.18
N LYS A 188 -6.52 -13.10 2.73
CA LYS A 188 -7.76 -12.81 3.47
C LYS A 188 -7.47 -12.21 4.85
N TRP A 189 -6.50 -11.30 4.92
CA TRP A 189 -6.10 -10.64 6.15
C TRP A 189 -6.73 -9.26 6.29
N GLY A 190 -7.25 -8.97 7.48
CA GLY A 190 -7.81 -7.67 7.85
C GLY A 190 -6.88 -6.89 8.77
N VAL A 191 -6.75 -5.59 8.54
CA VAL A 191 -6.05 -4.68 9.47
C VAL A 191 -6.99 -3.53 9.81
N GLU A 192 -7.17 -3.31 11.10
CA GLU A 192 -7.93 -2.19 11.65
C GLU A 192 -6.96 -1.32 12.44
N ILE A 193 -6.99 -0.01 12.23
CA ILE A 193 -6.09 0.94 12.89
C ILE A 193 -6.91 1.78 13.87
N THR A 194 -6.38 2.00 15.04
CA THR A 194 -6.96 2.87 16.06
C THR A 194 -5.89 3.74 16.69
N ARG A 195 -6.33 4.77 17.41
CA ARG A 195 -5.44 5.72 18.06
C ARG A 195 -5.70 5.80 19.56
N ASP A 196 -4.58 5.77 20.33
CA ASP A 196 -4.56 6.00 21.79
C ASP A 196 -5.54 5.10 22.59
N GLY A 197 -5.89 3.94 22.03
CA GLY A 197 -6.80 2.96 22.64
C GLY A 197 -8.24 3.44 22.76
N GLY A 198 -8.60 4.56 22.15
CA GLY A 198 -9.89 5.21 22.37
C GLY A 198 -11.10 4.35 21.99
N LYS A 199 -10.98 3.52 20.98
CA LYS A 199 -12.04 2.62 20.49
C LYS A 199 -11.63 1.15 20.49
N LEU A 200 -10.54 0.81 21.16
CA LEU A 200 -9.96 -0.53 21.08
C LEU A 200 -10.95 -1.63 21.50
N THR A 201 -11.74 -1.40 22.53
CA THR A 201 -12.77 -2.37 22.98
C THR A 201 -13.91 -2.49 21.98
N GLU A 202 -14.35 -1.38 21.40
CA GLU A 202 -15.36 -1.37 20.33
C GLU A 202 -14.85 -2.14 19.11
N TYR A 203 -13.64 -1.83 18.62
CA TYR A 203 -13.07 -2.49 17.46
C TYR A 203 -12.80 -3.96 17.71
N SER A 204 -12.28 -4.35 18.88
CA SER A 204 -12.14 -5.78 19.24
C SER A 204 -13.48 -6.51 19.23
N SER A 205 -14.56 -5.86 19.67
CA SER A 205 -15.89 -6.49 19.67
C SER A 205 -16.45 -6.74 18.27
N ARG A 206 -15.99 -5.99 17.26
CA ARG A 206 -16.43 -6.20 15.88
C ARG A 206 -15.93 -7.55 15.32
N PHE A 207 -14.78 -8.05 15.80
CA PHE A 207 -14.22 -9.34 15.42
C PHE A 207 -14.76 -10.52 16.23
N ALA A 208 -15.39 -10.26 17.37
CA ALA A 208 -16.07 -11.30 18.16
C ALA A 208 -17.42 -11.69 17.54
N GLU A 209 -17.94 -12.88 17.84
CA GLU A 209 -19.35 -13.18 17.59
C GLU A 209 -20.21 -12.47 18.66
N PRO A 210 -21.22 -11.71 18.30
CA PRO A 210 -21.89 -11.47 17.01
C PRO A 210 -21.43 -10.20 16.27
N GLY A 211 -20.18 -9.75 16.43
CA GLY A 211 -19.67 -8.52 15.81
C GLY A 211 -19.69 -8.53 14.28
N ALA A 212 -19.51 -7.35 13.70
CA ALA A 212 -19.60 -7.12 12.25
C ALA A 212 -18.65 -8.02 11.43
N TYR A 213 -17.44 -8.27 11.94
CA TYR A 213 -16.41 -9.06 11.25
C TYR A 213 -16.34 -10.52 11.73
N GLY A 214 -16.98 -10.86 12.86
CA GLY A 214 -17.02 -12.23 13.37
C GLY A 214 -17.63 -13.20 12.37
N ALA A 215 -18.62 -12.74 11.59
CA ALA A 215 -19.21 -13.52 10.52
C ALA A 215 -18.24 -13.79 9.36
N TRP A 216 -17.29 -12.88 9.08
CA TRP A 216 -16.29 -13.06 8.03
C TRP A 216 -15.20 -14.04 8.45
N LEU A 217 -14.81 -14.01 9.72
CA LEU A 217 -13.90 -15.00 10.29
C LEU A 217 -14.52 -16.40 10.26
N LYS A 218 -15.79 -16.53 10.67
CA LYS A 218 -16.51 -17.81 10.69
C LYS A 218 -16.73 -18.39 9.29
N SER A 219 -16.97 -17.56 8.28
CA SER A 219 -17.16 -18.02 6.89
C SER A 219 -15.85 -18.28 6.15
N GLY A 220 -14.70 -17.87 6.71
CA GLY A 220 -13.40 -17.93 6.05
C GLY A 220 -13.24 -16.85 4.94
N ASP A 221 -14.12 -15.85 4.91
CA ASP A 221 -13.95 -14.65 4.05
C ASP A 221 -12.78 -13.80 4.56
N MET A 222 -12.53 -13.81 5.88
CA MET A 222 -11.33 -13.32 6.54
C MET A 222 -10.65 -14.47 7.27
N ALA A 223 -9.36 -14.69 7.02
CA ALA A 223 -8.59 -15.77 7.63
C ALA A 223 -7.93 -15.34 8.94
N ASP A 224 -7.49 -14.08 9.01
CA ASP A 224 -6.84 -13.50 10.19
C ASP A 224 -7.01 -11.99 10.20
N TYR A 225 -6.80 -11.36 11.36
CA TYR A 225 -6.86 -9.91 11.52
C TYR A 225 -5.87 -9.41 12.56
N ILE A 226 -5.56 -8.13 12.45
CA ILE A 226 -4.80 -7.39 13.45
C ILE A 226 -5.49 -6.07 13.77
N LEU A 227 -5.48 -5.69 15.04
CA LEU A 227 -5.91 -4.40 15.53
C LEU A 227 -4.66 -3.63 15.96
N LEU A 228 -4.27 -2.64 15.14
CA LEU A 228 -3.10 -1.79 15.37
C LEU A 228 -3.48 -0.53 16.12
N ASP A 229 -3.02 -0.41 17.36
CA ASP A 229 -3.27 0.74 18.22
C ASP A 229 -2.05 1.69 18.23
N CYS A 230 -2.12 2.74 17.44
CA CYS A 230 -1.09 3.77 17.37
C CYS A 230 -1.19 4.72 18.56
N ARG A 231 -0.12 4.83 19.37
CA ARG A 231 -0.16 5.53 20.64
C ARG A 231 0.90 6.60 20.79
N THR A 232 0.55 7.66 21.49
CA THR A 232 1.47 8.68 21.96
C THR A 232 1.98 8.42 23.39
N SER A 233 1.44 7.39 24.06
CA SER A 233 1.84 7.01 25.43
C SER A 233 1.80 5.50 25.64
N ILE A 234 2.65 5.01 26.55
CA ILE A 234 2.71 3.59 26.88
C ILE A 234 1.36 3.09 27.40
N PRO A 235 0.83 1.98 26.88
CA PRO A 235 -0.42 1.42 27.37
C PRO A 235 -0.30 0.97 28.82
N ARG A 236 -1.26 1.35 29.67
CA ARG A 236 -1.28 1.00 31.11
C ARG A 236 -1.50 -0.49 31.35
N LYS A 237 -2.05 -1.23 30.39
CA LYS A 237 -2.33 -2.67 30.48
C LYS A 237 -1.96 -3.33 29.17
N ALA A 238 -1.28 -4.47 29.25
CA ALA A 238 -1.12 -5.35 28.10
C ALA A 238 -2.49 -5.90 27.66
N ARG A 239 -2.71 -6.00 26.36
CA ARG A 239 -3.91 -6.61 25.81
C ARG A 239 -3.48 -7.82 24.98
N PRO A 240 -3.84 -9.03 25.39
CA PRO A 240 -3.53 -10.26 24.64
C PRO A 240 -4.37 -10.36 23.38
N GLY A 241 -3.95 -11.24 22.47
CA GLY A 241 -4.65 -11.52 21.21
C GLY A 241 -4.08 -10.72 20.03
N ASN A 242 -4.90 -10.52 19.00
CA ASN A 242 -4.50 -9.89 17.73
C ASN A 242 -4.36 -8.37 17.84
N ASN A 243 -3.82 -7.87 18.96
CA ASN A 243 -3.63 -6.44 19.22
C ASN A 243 -2.14 -6.11 19.27
N ILE A 244 -1.73 -5.14 18.45
CA ILE A 244 -0.39 -4.54 18.49
C ILE A 244 -0.54 -3.09 18.93
N SER A 245 0.23 -2.68 19.95
CA SER A 245 0.34 -1.27 20.30
C SER A 245 1.68 -0.73 19.82
N PHE A 246 1.65 0.32 19.04
CA PHE A 246 2.80 1.02 18.50
C PHE A 246 2.92 2.42 19.13
N LEU A 247 4.12 2.77 19.61
CA LEU A 247 4.41 4.09 20.17
C LEU A 247 4.98 5.01 19.09
N THR A 248 4.36 6.17 18.92
CA THR A 248 4.89 7.28 18.13
C THR A 248 5.52 8.30 19.08
N ASN A 249 6.82 8.43 19.04
CA ASN A 249 7.56 9.47 19.78
C ASN A 249 7.70 10.74 18.96
#